data_c321a2ad469ff2723695863346cab394
#
_entry.id   c321a2ad469ff2723695863346cab394
#
_cell.length_a   1.000
_cell.length_b   1.000
_cell.length_c   1.000
_cell.angle_alpha   90.00
_cell.angle_beta   90.00
_cell.angle_gamma   90.00
#
_symmetry.space_group_name_H-M   'P 1'
#
loop_
_entity.id
_entity.type
_entity.pdbx_description
1 polymer ?
#
loop_
_entity_poly.entity_id
_entity_poly.type
_entity_poly.pdbx_seq_one_letter_code
_entity_poly.pdbx_strand_id
1 'polypeptide(L)'
;PKTSIMIEKGFYWSNNTGNTMANSALAITVGVGGRQGQVVGRAGGHQRGGQRGGKYPRNKSPMKVPGRRRRALDTDTWTMAGHTRFAHVIGTTWIQSMCGSQQLAKRFEELTVANPHQVRSYDKQDIIDSLKRRADSGGMVVVNQDIYLVDPIGERYADIIFPAATWGEETFMRANGERRLRVYNKFYDAPGEAKPDWWIIAELAKRMGFDGFDWKNSNDVAEESSRFSRGSRKDFNMIKVAAHREGKTLHQKLGEFGTNGIQGPVYMEDDGTLVGTKRLHDTTRKL
;
A
#
# COMPACT_ATOMS: atom_id res chain seq x y z
N PRO A 1 19.14 20.83 -27.40
CA PRO A 1 17.93 20.62 -26.60
C PRO A 1 18.29 20.05 -25.22
N LYS A 2 17.55 20.46 -24.18
CA LYS A 2 17.71 19.89 -22.84
C LYS A 2 16.84 18.63 -22.74
N THR A 3 17.42 17.54 -22.28
CA THR A 3 16.76 16.24 -22.18
C THR A 3 16.58 15.84 -20.72
N SER A 4 15.40 15.39 -20.37
CA SER A 4 15.14 14.71 -19.09
C SER A 4 14.67 13.29 -19.37
N ILE A 5 15.23 12.32 -18.67
CA ILE A 5 14.84 10.91 -18.78
C ILE A 5 14.11 10.53 -17.50
N MET A 6 12.89 10.04 -17.64
CA MET A 6 12.08 9.58 -16.54
C MET A 6 11.97 8.05 -16.57
N ILE A 7 12.25 7.41 -15.45
CA ILE A 7 12.13 5.96 -15.29
C ILE A 7 11.08 5.64 -14.25
N GLU A 8 10.37 4.54 -14.41
CA GLU A 8 9.36 4.09 -13.46
C GLU A 8 9.44 2.56 -13.28
N LYS A 9 8.49 2.02 -12.55
CA LYS A 9 8.47 0.64 -12.03
C LYS A 9 8.83 -0.44 -13.04
N GLY A 10 8.40 -0.32 -14.28
CA GLY A 10 8.72 -1.28 -15.34
C GLY A 10 10.20 -1.53 -15.52
N PHE A 11 11.05 -0.55 -15.25
CA PHE A 11 12.51 -0.69 -15.37
C PHE A 11 13.14 -1.37 -14.16
N TYR A 12 12.81 -0.92 -12.94
CA TYR A 12 13.56 -1.36 -11.76
C TYR A 12 12.85 -2.48 -10.97
N TRP A 13 11.61 -2.80 -11.30
CA TRP A 13 10.88 -3.93 -10.72
C TRP A 13 11.03 -5.21 -11.51
N SER A 14 11.52 -5.10 -12.74
CA SER A 14 11.76 -6.27 -13.59
C SER A 14 12.91 -7.16 -13.10
N ASN A 15 13.67 -6.74 -12.09
CA ASN A 15 14.95 -7.35 -11.68
C ASN A 15 15.97 -7.51 -12.82
N ASN A 16 15.73 -6.86 -13.92
CA ASN A 16 16.65 -6.87 -15.07
C ASN A 16 17.60 -5.69 -14.95
N THR A 17 18.80 -5.96 -14.46
CA THR A 17 19.88 -4.95 -14.38
C THR A 17 20.25 -4.40 -15.75
N GLY A 18 20.10 -5.20 -16.80
CA GLY A 18 20.33 -4.77 -18.19
C GLY A 18 19.44 -3.61 -18.60
N ASN A 19 18.18 -3.59 -18.21
CA ASN A 19 17.28 -2.48 -18.49
C ASN A 19 17.75 -1.19 -17.81
N THR A 20 18.19 -1.28 -16.56
CA THR A 20 18.73 -0.11 -15.83
C THR A 20 20.02 0.38 -16.46
N MET A 21 20.90 -0.52 -16.88
CA MET A 21 22.15 -0.19 -17.57
C MET A 21 21.88 0.46 -18.92
N ALA A 22 20.97 -0.06 -19.72
CA ALA A 22 20.60 0.51 -21.02
C ALA A 22 20.05 1.94 -20.87
N ASN A 23 19.18 2.17 -19.88
CA ASN A 23 18.68 3.51 -19.58
C ASN A 23 19.80 4.46 -19.13
N SER A 24 20.73 3.98 -18.32
CA SER A 24 21.89 4.77 -17.87
C SER A 24 22.81 5.09 -19.04
N ALA A 25 23.07 4.15 -19.94
CA ALA A 25 23.86 4.38 -21.15
C ALA A 25 23.22 5.42 -22.06
N LEU A 26 21.90 5.33 -22.29
CA LEU A 26 21.14 6.35 -23.03
C LEU A 26 21.27 7.72 -22.36
N ALA A 27 21.11 7.79 -21.06
CA ALA A 27 21.25 9.04 -20.31
C ALA A 27 22.64 9.67 -20.48
N ILE A 28 23.68 8.87 -20.40
CA ILE A 28 25.08 9.31 -20.62
C ILE A 28 25.26 9.81 -22.07
N THR A 29 24.76 9.05 -23.05
CA THR A 29 24.89 9.38 -24.48
C THR A 29 24.27 10.75 -24.80
N VAL A 30 23.15 11.08 -24.22
CA VAL A 30 22.48 12.38 -24.42
C VAL A 30 22.94 13.47 -23.43
N GLY A 31 23.93 13.16 -22.60
CA GLY A 31 24.58 14.12 -21.69
C GLY A 31 23.70 14.48 -20.47
N VAL A 32 22.77 13.63 -20.10
CA VAL A 32 21.98 13.82 -18.88
C VAL A 32 22.87 13.61 -17.64
N GLY A 33 22.75 14.51 -16.68
CA GLY A 33 23.58 14.50 -15.47
C GLY A 33 24.88 15.31 -15.60
N GLY A 34 25.39 15.52 -16.83
CA GLY A 34 26.56 16.37 -17.07
C GLY A 34 26.24 17.81 -17.45
N ARG A 35 24.98 18.15 -17.66
CA ARG A 35 24.55 19.47 -18.11
C ARG A 35 23.46 20.02 -17.21
N GLN A 36 23.54 21.30 -16.89
CA GLN A 36 22.54 21.96 -16.07
C GLN A 36 21.13 21.87 -16.69
N GLY A 37 20.15 21.49 -15.90
CA GLY A 37 18.76 21.36 -16.31
C GLY A 37 18.44 20.05 -17.05
N GLN A 38 19.37 19.09 -17.05
CA GLN A 38 19.15 17.74 -17.52
C GLN A 38 19.23 16.76 -16.36
N VAL A 39 18.21 15.92 -16.21
CA VAL A 39 18.09 15.01 -15.07
C VAL A 39 17.62 13.63 -15.51
N VAL A 40 18.07 12.61 -14.80
CA VAL A 40 17.40 11.32 -14.75
C VAL A 40 16.51 11.34 -13.52
N GLY A 41 15.22 11.34 -13.74
CA GLY A 41 14.23 11.38 -12.69
C GLY A 41 13.42 10.12 -12.67
N ARG A 42 12.71 9.95 -11.54
CA ARG A 42 11.71 8.93 -11.40
C ARG A 42 10.35 9.55 -11.66
N ALA A 43 9.67 9.06 -12.67
CA ALA A 43 8.28 9.43 -12.91
C ALA A 43 7.40 8.69 -11.89
N GLY A 44 6.46 9.40 -11.30
CA GLY A 44 5.44 8.84 -10.45
C GLY A 44 5.81 8.57 -9.01
N GLY A 45 4.76 8.25 -8.32
CA GLY A 45 4.63 8.37 -6.90
C GLY A 45 4.99 7.14 -6.10
N HIS A 46 6.15 6.57 -6.28
CA HIS A 46 6.56 5.62 -5.26
C HIS A 46 6.71 6.37 -3.94
N GLN A 47 5.79 6.13 -3.04
CA GLN A 47 5.74 6.83 -1.76
C GLN A 47 6.80 6.32 -0.78
N ARG A 48 8.07 6.36 -1.17
CA ARG A 48 9.15 6.08 -0.21
C ARG A 48 9.17 7.08 0.93
N GLY A 49 8.63 8.26 0.71
CA GLY A 49 8.29 9.23 1.73
C GLY A 49 6.96 8.97 2.41
N GLY A 50 6.12 8.06 1.91
CA GLY A 50 4.81 7.75 2.46
C GLY A 50 4.88 7.20 3.87
N GLN A 51 3.82 7.40 4.60
CA GLN A 51 3.66 6.82 5.92
C GLN A 51 3.64 5.30 5.77
N ARG A 52 4.68 4.68 6.23
CA ARG A 52 4.59 3.26 6.55
C ARG A 52 4.06 3.19 7.96
N GLY A 53 3.05 2.40 8.15
CA GLY A 53 2.61 2.00 9.46
C GLY A 53 3.86 1.71 10.27
N GLY A 54 3.91 2.20 11.48
CA GLY A 54 5.10 2.16 12.30
C GLY A 54 5.58 0.75 12.51
N LYS A 55 6.68 0.66 13.15
CA LYS A 55 7.17 -0.63 13.59
C LYS A 55 6.20 -1.17 14.64
N TYR A 56 5.25 -1.97 14.23
CA TYR A 56 4.50 -2.79 15.17
C TYR A 56 5.51 -3.46 16.11
N PRO A 57 5.29 -3.39 17.41
CA PRO A 57 6.14 -4.09 18.36
C PRO A 57 6.25 -5.54 17.92
N ARG A 58 7.47 -6.00 17.68
CA ARG A 58 7.71 -7.36 17.17
C ARG A 58 7.09 -8.45 18.04
N ASN A 59 6.91 -8.17 19.32
CA ASN A 59 6.27 -9.07 20.29
C ASN A 59 4.73 -9.14 20.15
N LYS A 60 4.12 -8.21 19.43
CA LYS A 60 2.67 -8.19 19.15
C LYS A 60 2.31 -8.67 17.74
N SER A 61 3.30 -8.92 16.89
CA SER A 61 3.07 -9.50 15.58
C SER A 61 2.76 -10.99 15.73
N PRO A 62 1.67 -11.50 15.15
CA PRO A 62 1.40 -12.94 15.10
C PRO A 62 2.50 -13.68 14.32
N MET A 63 3.23 -12.99 13.47
CA MET A 63 4.39 -13.54 12.79
C MET A 63 5.63 -13.49 13.71
N LYS A 64 5.73 -14.45 14.59
CA LYS A 64 6.93 -14.67 15.45
C LYS A 64 8.17 -15.09 14.65
N VAL A 65 8.20 -14.92 13.36
CA VAL A 65 9.35 -15.27 12.54
C VAL A 65 10.36 -14.13 12.67
N PRO A 66 11.53 -14.36 13.26
CA PRO A 66 12.63 -13.40 13.23
C PRO A 66 13.00 -13.24 11.77
N GLY A 67 12.51 -12.17 11.14
CA GLY A 67 12.69 -12.28 9.76
C GLY A 67 13.09 -11.08 9.04
N ARG A 68 13.81 -11.39 8.07
CA ARG A 68 14.05 -10.56 6.91
C ARG A 68 12.71 -10.06 6.36
N ARG A 69 12.66 -8.80 5.96
CA ARG A 69 11.59 -8.31 5.09
C ARG A 69 11.55 -9.23 3.87
N ARG A 70 10.39 -9.78 3.59
CA ARG A 70 10.18 -10.54 2.37
C ARG A 70 10.11 -9.57 1.20
N ARG A 71 10.70 -9.96 0.08
CA ARG A 71 10.60 -9.21 -1.17
C ARG A 71 9.30 -9.61 -1.88
N ALA A 72 8.77 -8.76 -2.75
CA ALA A 72 7.62 -9.11 -3.56
C ALA A 72 7.84 -10.41 -4.36
N LEU A 73 9.04 -10.59 -4.91
CA LEU A 73 9.42 -11.81 -5.62
C LEU A 73 9.44 -13.08 -4.75
N ASP A 74 9.64 -12.96 -3.45
CA ASP A 74 9.56 -14.13 -2.56
C ASP A 74 8.12 -14.67 -2.54
N THR A 75 7.12 -13.77 -2.62
CA THR A 75 5.71 -14.17 -2.74
C THR A 75 5.44 -14.92 -4.03
N ASP A 76 5.94 -14.42 -5.15
CA ASP A 76 5.78 -15.09 -6.46
C ASP A 76 6.48 -16.44 -6.45
N THR A 77 7.70 -16.52 -5.95
CA THR A 77 8.48 -17.77 -5.83
C THR A 77 7.72 -18.80 -5.00
N TRP A 78 7.11 -18.40 -3.90
CA TRP A 78 6.34 -19.32 -3.04
C TRP A 78 5.05 -19.77 -3.70
N THR A 79 4.38 -18.89 -4.44
CA THR A 79 3.19 -19.23 -5.19
C THR A 79 3.54 -20.21 -6.33
N MET A 80 4.61 -19.95 -7.06
CA MET A 80 5.11 -20.86 -8.09
C MET A 80 5.48 -22.24 -7.53
N ALA A 81 6.08 -22.29 -6.35
CA ALA A 81 6.43 -23.52 -5.64
C ALA A 81 5.22 -24.23 -4.99
N GLY A 82 4.03 -23.63 -5.04
CA GLY A 82 2.83 -24.21 -4.43
C GLY A 82 2.80 -24.14 -2.90
N HIS A 83 3.54 -23.19 -2.30
CA HIS A 83 3.54 -23.02 -0.84
C HIS A 83 2.47 -22.04 -0.34
N THR A 84 1.92 -21.21 -1.23
CA THR A 84 0.85 -20.28 -0.88
C THR A 84 -0.48 -21.01 -0.82
N ARG A 85 -1.14 -21.00 0.33
CA ARG A 85 -2.46 -21.61 0.55
C ARG A 85 -3.59 -20.61 0.63
N PHE A 86 -3.25 -19.36 0.95
CA PHE A 86 -4.19 -18.26 1.06
C PHE A 86 -3.54 -17.00 0.52
N ALA A 87 -4.25 -16.28 -0.34
CA ALA A 87 -3.85 -14.99 -0.88
C ALA A 87 -4.96 -13.97 -0.68
N HIS A 88 -4.68 -12.90 0.05
CA HIS A 88 -5.54 -11.72 0.13
C HIS A 88 -4.90 -10.62 -0.70
N VAL A 89 -5.48 -10.34 -1.86
CA VAL A 89 -4.98 -9.36 -2.84
C VAL A 89 -5.77 -8.08 -2.68
N ILE A 90 -5.08 -7.00 -2.34
CA ILE A 90 -5.69 -5.72 -1.99
C ILE A 90 -5.18 -4.62 -2.91
N GLY A 91 -6.07 -4.04 -3.72
CA GLY A 91 -5.80 -2.88 -4.56
C GLY A 91 -4.60 -3.03 -5.49
N THR A 92 -4.41 -4.22 -6.07
CA THR A 92 -3.29 -4.49 -6.97
C THR A 92 -3.60 -5.57 -8.00
N THR A 93 -3.06 -5.39 -9.19
CA THR A 93 -3.13 -6.35 -10.31
C THR A 93 -1.96 -7.33 -10.28
N TRP A 94 -1.76 -8.02 -9.18
CA TRP A 94 -0.57 -8.82 -8.88
C TRP A 94 -0.03 -9.60 -10.09
N ILE A 95 -0.83 -10.46 -10.71
CA ILE A 95 -0.40 -11.30 -11.85
C ILE A 95 0.13 -10.45 -13.01
N GLN A 96 -0.58 -9.39 -13.37
CA GLN A 96 -0.22 -8.53 -14.51
C GLN A 96 0.99 -7.64 -14.22
N SER A 97 1.24 -7.35 -12.94
CA SER A 97 2.28 -6.40 -12.52
C SER A 97 3.65 -7.01 -12.28
N MET A 98 3.75 -8.35 -12.30
CA MET A 98 4.97 -9.05 -11.93
C MET A 98 5.68 -9.66 -13.13
N CYS A 99 6.98 -9.93 -12.97
CA CYS A 99 7.77 -10.64 -13.96
C CYS A 99 7.26 -12.08 -14.12
N GLY A 100 7.23 -12.56 -15.36
CA GLY A 100 6.75 -13.93 -15.62
C GLY A 100 5.23 -14.07 -15.43
N SER A 101 4.47 -13.01 -15.74
CA SER A 101 3.03 -12.97 -15.56
C SER A 101 2.27 -14.16 -16.16
N GLN A 102 2.70 -14.66 -17.31
CA GLN A 102 2.07 -15.81 -17.96
C GLN A 102 2.26 -17.11 -17.16
N GLN A 103 3.46 -17.34 -16.62
CA GLN A 103 3.73 -18.50 -15.77
C GLN A 103 2.99 -18.38 -14.43
N LEU A 104 2.95 -17.18 -13.88
CA LEU A 104 2.20 -16.93 -12.65
C LEU A 104 0.70 -17.12 -12.86
N ALA A 105 0.13 -16.65 -13.97
CA ALA A 105 -1.27 -16.86 -14.33
C ALA A 105 -1.60 -18.36 -14.47
N LYS A 106 -0.74 -19.11 -15.18
CA LYS A 106 -0.89 -20.56 -15.29
C LYS A 106 -0.86 -21.24 -13.92
N ARG A 107 0.03 -20.81 -13.04
CA ARG A 107 0.11 -21.34 -11.68
C ARG A 107 -1.12 -21.01 -10.84
N PHE A 108 -1.65 -19.81 -10.96
CA PHE A 108 -2.93 -19.44 -10.33
C PHE A 108 -4.06 -20.35 -10.81
N GLU A 109 -4.15 -20.57 -12.12
CA GLU A 109 -5.13 -21.50 -12.69
C GLU A 109 -5.06 -22.90 -12.06
N GLU A 110 -3.86 -23.47 -11.97
CA GLU A 110 -3.63 -24.80 -11.37
C GLU A 110 -4.00 -24.84 -9.87
N LEU A 111 -3.72 -23.76 -9.14
CA LEU A 111 -3.96 -23.70 -7.69
C LEU A 111 -5.41 -23.38 -7.33
N THR A 112 -6.19 -22.82 -8.27
CA THR A 112 -7.56 -22.34 -8.03
C THR A 112 -8.56 -23.02 -8.95
N VAL A 113 -8.79 -22.49 -10.15
CA VAL A 113 -9.87 -22.88 -11.07
C VAL A 113 -9.74 -24.33 -11.55
N ALA A 114 -8.54 -24.78 -11.88
CA ALA A 114 -8.28 -26.16 -12.30
C ALA A 114 -8.13 -27.15 -11.14
N ASN A 115 -8.21 -26.66 -9.88
CA ASN A 115 -8.16 -27.54 -8.73
C ASN A 115 -9.44 -28.38 -8.63
N PRO A 116 -9.37 -29.70 -8.34
CA PRO A 116 -10.55 -30.56 -8.25
C PRO A 116 -11.55 -30.14 -7.15
N HIS A 117 -11.11 -29.42 -6.14
CA HIS A 117 -11.96 -28.93 -5.05
C HIS A 117 -12.47 -27.50 -5.32
N GLN A 118 -13.15 -27.32 -6.45
CA GLN A 118 -13.83 -26.05 -6.75
C GLN A 118 -15.08 -25.88 -5.89
N VAL A 119 -15.38 -24.60 -5.59
CA VAL A 119 -16.67 -24.24 -5.01
C VAL A 119 -17.75 -24.37 -6.08
N ARG A 120 -18.75 -25.22 -5.83
CA ARG A 120 -19.88 -25.48 -6.75
C ARG A 120 -21.25 -25.31 -6.07
N SER A 121 -21.26 -24.82 -4.85
CA SER A 121 -22.46 -24.65 -4.03
C SER A 121 -22.62 -23.20 -3.63
N TYR A 122 -23.85 -22.80 -3.36
CA TYR A 122 -24.19 -21.52 -2.72
C TYR A 122 -24.42 -21.68 -1.22
N ASP A 123 -24.39 -22.91 -0.69
CA ASP A 123 -24.46 -23.14 0.74
C ASP A 123 -23.15 -22.74 1.41
N LYS A 124 -23.28 -22.00 2.52
CA LYS A 124 -22.12 -21.46 3.22
C LYS A 124 -21.18 -22.54 3.76
N GLN A 125 -21.72 -23.64 4.27
CA GLN A 125 -20.90 -24.70 4.83
C GLN A 125 -20.17 -25.46 3.73
N ASP A 126 -20.85 -25.75 2.62
CA ASP A 126 -20.25 -26.39 1.45
C ASP A 126 -19.12 -25.55 0.85
N ILE A 127 -19.31 -24.21 0.79
CA ILE A 127 -18.27 -23.27 0.36
C ILE A 127 -17.05 -23.41 1.27
N ILE A 128 -17.22 -23.28 2.58
CA ILE A 128 -16.14 -23.37 3.55
C ILE A 128 -15.40 -24.70 3.44
N ASP A 129 -16.11 -25.79 3.34
CA ASP A 129 -15.52 -27.14 3.28
C ASP A 129 -14.79 -27.37 1.96
N SER A 130 -15.29 -26.83 0.86
CA SER A 130 -14.59 -26.87 -0.44
C SER A 130 -13.29 -26.07 -0.42
N LEU A 131 -13.31 -24.86 0.14
CA LEU A 131 -12.11 -24.02 0.27
C LEU A 131 -11.07 -24.65 1.20
N LYS A 132 -11.48 -25.29 2.30
CA LYS A 132 -10.59 -26.03 3.20
C LYS A 132 -9.94 -27.20 2.45
N ARG A 133 -10.75 -28.07 1.80
CA ARG A 133 -10.23 -29.22 1.04
C ARG A 133 -9.25 -28.76 -0.05
N ARG A 134 -9.53 -27.64 -0.73
CA ARG A 134 -8.61 -27.06 -1.71
C ARG A 134 -7.27 -26.68 -1.08
N ALA A 135 -7.29 -25.94 0.03
CA ALA A 135 -6.08 -25.53 0.73
C ALA A 135 -5.28 -26.76 1.23
N ASP A 136 -5.95 -27.76 1.79
CA ASP A 136 -5.33 -28.98 2.31
C ASP A 136 -4.72 -29.83 1.20
N SER A 137 -5.33 -29.87 0.01
CA SER A 137 -4.84 -30.60 -1.16
C SER A 137 -3.72 -29.90 -1.92
N GLY A 138 -3.23 -28.77 -1.43
CA GLY A 138 -2.15 -28.01 -2.07
C GLY A 138 -2.61 -26.89 -2.99
N GLY A 139 -3.91 -26.65 -3.09
CA GLY A 139 -4.46 -25.51 -3.80
C GLY A 139 -4.42 -24.22 -2.97
N MET A 140 -5.01 -23.16 -3.51
CA MET A 140 -4.98 -21.82 -2.92
C MET A 140 -6.39 -21.23 -2.85
N VAL A 141 -6.69 -20.58 -1.72
CA VAL A 141 -7.88 -19.75 -1.55
C VAL A 141 -7.49 -18.31 -1.84
N VAL A 142 -8.27 -17.63 -2.67
CA VAL A 142 -7.98 -16.25 -3.11
C VAL A 142 -9.11 -15.32 -2.70
N VAL A 143 -8.74 -14.26 -2.00
CA VAL A 143 -9.61 -13.14 -1.66
C VAL A 143 -9.14 -11.94 -2.45
N ASN A 144 -10.04 -11.30 -3.18
CA ASN A 144 -9.79 -10.01 -3.84
C ASN A 144 -10.50 -8.89 -3.09
N GLN A 145 -9.79 -7.84 -2.80
CA GLN A 145 -10.32 -6.60 -2.22
C GLN A 145 -9.90 -5.46 -3.12
N ASP A 146 -10.81 -4.98 -3.94
CA ASP A 146 -10.51 -3.96 -4.93
C ASP A 146 -11.74 -3.11 -5.25
N ILE A 147 -11.49 -1.99 -5.92
CA ILE A 147 -12.53 -1.06 -6.40
C ILE A 147 -13.13 -1.50 -7.74
N TYR A 148 -12.47 -2.41 -8.45
CA TYR A 148 -12.89 -2.96 -9.73
C TYR A 148 -12.59 -4.46 -9.85
N LEU A 149 -13.40 -5.16 -10.64
CA LEU A 149 -13.21 -6.58 -10.98
C LEU A 149 -12.58 -6.77 -12.38
N VAL A 150 -11.67 -5.89 -12.77
CA VAL A 150 -11.15 -5.86 -14.15
C VAL A 150 -9.83 -6.60 -14.35
N ASP A 151 -9.33 -7.27 -13.34
CA ASP A 151 -8.12 -8.06 -13.45
C ASP A 151 -8.39 -9.56 -13.29
N PRO A 152 -7.47 -10.43 -13.74
CA PRO A 152 -7.66 -11.87 -13.62
C PRO A 152 -7.87 -12.36 -12.17
N ILE A 153 -7.38 -11.61 -11.18
CA ILE A 153 -7.56 -11.99 -9.76
C ILE A 153 -9.05 -11.92 -9.40
N GLY A 154 -9.69 -10.76 -9.61
CA GLY A 154 -11.09 -10.55 -9.26
C GLY A 154 -12.04 -11.34 -10.17
N GLU A 155 -11.78 -11.33 -11.49
CA GLU A 155 -12.70 -11.92 -12.47
C GLU A 155 -12.64 -13.44 -12.53
N ARG A 156 -11.46 -14.04 -12.26
CA ARG A 156 -11.24 -15.46 -12.56
C ARG A 156 -10.82 -16.31 -11.35
N TYR A 157 -9.97 -15.75 -10.48
CA TYR A 157 -9.31 -16.56 -9.46
C TYR A 157 -9.84 -16.35 -8.06
N ALA A 158 -10.55 -15.25 -7.79
CA ALA A 158 -11.06 -14.96 -6.46
C ALA A 158 -12.22 -15.88 -6.08
N ASP A 159 -12.12 -16.46 -4.90
CA ASP A 159 -13.21 -17.18 -4.25
C ASP A 159 -14.11 -16.25 -3.46
N ILE A 160 -13.54 -15.15 -2.95
CA ILE A 160 -14.24 -14.13 -2.15
C ILE A 160 -13.83 -12.75 -2.67
N ILE A 161 -14.81 -11.89 -2.83
CA ILE A 161 -14.61 -10.52 -3.30
C ILE A 161 -15.14 -9.56 -2.24
N PHE A 162 -14.29 -8.63 -1.81
CA PHE A 162 -14.67 -7.50 -0.98
C PHE A 162 -14.63 -6.21 -1.80
N PRO A 163 -15.78 -5.62 -2.12
CA PRO A 163 -15.82 -4.35 -2.80
C PRO A 163 -15.25 -3.26 -1.88
N ALA A 164 -14.21 -2.58 -2.37
CA ALA A 164 -13.53 -1.54 -1.62
C ALA A 164 -14.00 -0.15 -2.05
N ALA A 165 -14.16 0.74 -1.07
CA ALA A 165 -14.43 2.15 -1.34
C ALA A 165 -13.18 2.83 -1.93
N THR A 166 -13.39 3.70 -2.93
CA THR A 166 -12.32 4.50 -3.52
C THR A 166 -12.16 5.85 -2.83
N TRP A 167 -11.09 6.58 -3.19
CA TRP A 167 -10.92 7.94 -2.72
C TRP A 167 -12.12 8.83 -3.14
N GLY A 168 -12.56 9.72 -2.26
CA GLY A 168 -13.79 10.48 -2.45
C GLY A 168 -15.02 9.83 -1.79
N GLU A 169 -15.01 8.54 -1.56
CA GLU A 169 -16.06 7.80 -0.85
C GLU A 169 -15.80 7.74 0.66
N GLU A 170 -14.61 8.10 1.10
CA GLU A 170 -14.27 8.30 2.50
C GLU A 170 -13.33 9.50 2.70
N THR A 171 -13.28 10.02 3.92
CA THR A 171 -12.26 10.99 4.33
C THR A 171 -11.02 10.24 4.80
N PHE A 172 -9.86 10.56 4.27
CA PHE A 172 -8.61 9.89 4.63
C PHE A 172 -7.41 10.81 4.55
N MET A 173 -6.36 10.44 5.25
CA MET A 173 -5.06 11.10 5.19
C MET A 173 -4.11 10.32 4.28
N ARG A 174 -3.37 11.04 3.45
CA ARG A 174 -2.33 10.45 2.59
C ARG A 174 -1.07 11.30 2.56
N ALA A 175 0.08 10.62 2.52
CA ALA A 175 1.35 11.24 2.22
C ALA A 175 1.77 10.98 0.77
N ASN A 176 2.31 11.99 0.10
CA ASN A 176 2.90 11.82 -1.23
C ASN A 176 4.38 11.39 -1.16
N GLY A 177 5.04 11.30 -2.33
CA GLY A 177 6.44 10.86 -2.44
C GLY A 177 7.45 11.74 -1.70
N GLU A 178 7.14 13.01 -1.44
CA GLU A 178 7.97 13.94 -0.67
C GLU A 178 7.59 14.00 0.82
N ARG A 179 6.79 13.07 1.31
CA ARG A 179 6.31 12.98 2.71
C ARG A 179 5.34 14.11 3.10
N ARG A 180 4.70 14.73 2.14
CA ARG A 180 3.71 15.77 2.35
C ARG A 180 2.37 15.15 2.67
N LEU A 181 1.87 15.45 3.86
CA LEU A 181 0.60 14.97 4.38
C LEU A 181 -0.54 15.90 4.00
N ARG A 182 -1.63 15.32 3.57
CA ARG A 182 -2.89 15.99 3.27
C ARG A 182 -4.05 15.15 3.73
N VAL A 183 -5.17 15.80 4.02
CA VAL A 183 -6.45 15.12 4.18
C VAL A 183 -7.26 15.30 2.89
N TYR A 184 -7.97 14.27 2.51
CA TYR A 184 -8.89 14.25 1.39
C TYR A 184 -10.26 13.95 1.94
N ASN A 185 -11.18 14.88 1.76
CA ASN A 185 -12.51 14.75 2.31
C ASN A 185 -13.39 13.90 1.39
N LYS A 186 -14.25 13.12 2.00
CA LYS A 186 -15.35 12.43 1.34
C LYS A 186 -16.25 13.47 0.64
N PHE A 187 -16.73 13.16 -0.56
CA PHE A 187 -17.66 14.01 -1.31
C PHE A 187 -18.79 13.22 -1.99
N TYR A 188 -18.80 11.89 -1.91
CA TYR A 188 -19.93 11.05 -2.31
C TYR A 188 -19.92 9.73 -1.52
N ASP A 189 -21.04 9.01 -1.56
CA ASP A 189 -21.18 7.74 -0.83
C ASP A 189 -20.65 6.56 -1.65
N ALA A 190 -20.04 5.61 -0.95
CA ALA A 190 -19.61 4.37 -1.58
C ALA A 190 -20.84 3.59 -2.11
N PRO A 191 -20.77 3.05 -3.33
CA PRO A 191 -21.88 2.30 -3.92
C PRO A 191 -22.05 0.93 -3.27
N GLY A 192 -23.31 0.49 -3.16
CA GLY A 192 -23.65 -0.87 -2.71
C GLY A 192 -23.05 -1.24 -1.37
N GLU A 193 -22.32 -2.35 -1.35
CA GLU A 193 -21.68 -2.90 -0.16
C GLU A 193 -20.23 -2.43 0.03
N ALA A 194 -19.71 -1.57 -0.84
CA ALA A 194 -18.33 -1.11 -0.79
C ALA A 194 -17.98 -0.45 0.56
N LYS A 195 -16.86 -0.85 1.13
CA LYS A 195 -16.36 -0.36 2.42
C LYS A 195 -14.91 0.07 2.29
N PRO A 196 -14.46 1.03 3.12
CA PRO A 196 -13.06 1.40 3.20
C PRO A 196 -12.15 0.20 3.51
N ASP A 197 -10.96 0.16 2.93
CA ASP A 197 -9.98 -0.90 3.14
C ASP A 197 -9.71 -1.17 4.64
N TRP A 198 -9.54 -0.10 5.42
CA TRP A 198 -9.28 -0.22 6.86
C TRP A 198 -10.45 -0.90 7.60
N TRP A 199 -11.68 -0.64 7.19
CA TRP A 199 -12.87 -1.24 7.80
C TRP A 199 -12.95 -2.75 7.51
N ILE A 200 -12.71 -3.15 6.25
CA ILE A 200 -12.70 -4.56 5.85
C ILE A 200 -11.64 -5.33 6.65
N ILE A 201 -10.44 -4.77 6.76
CA ILE A 201 -9.35 -5.39 7.53
C ILE A 201 -9.68 -5.45 9.03
N ALA A 202 -10.25 -4.38 9.59
CA ALA A 202 -10.64 -4.35 11.00
C ALA A 202 -11.71 -5.40 11.32
N GLU A 203 -12.72 -5.52 10.46
CA GLU A 203 -13.78 -6.53 10.63
C GLU A 203 -13.24 -7.95 10.51
N LEU A 204 -12.32 -8.20 9.58
CA LEU A 204 -11.64 -9.50 9.46
C LEU A 204 -10.83 -9.79 10.73
N ALA A 205 -10.04 -8.85 11.19
CA ALA A 205 -9.20 -9.01 12.39
C ALA A 205 -10.04 -9.32 13.64
N LYS A 206 -11.13 -8.59 13.86
CA LYS A 206 -12.05 -8.84 14.97
C LYS A 206 -12.66 -10.24 14.92
N ARG A 207 -13.10 -10.69 13.74
CA ARG A 207 -13.63 -12.06 13.56
C ARG A 207 -12.58 -13.16 13.74
N MET A 208 -11.31 -12.83 13.56
CA MET A 208 -10.18 -13.72 13.88
C MET A 208 -9.76 -13.67 15.35
N GLY A 209 -10.44 -12.87 16.18
CA GLY A 209 -10.15 -12.75 17.62
C GLY A 209 -8.96 -11.84 17.96
N PHE A 210 -8.59 -10.94 17.06
CA PHE A 210 -7.56 -9.95 17.34
C PHE A 210 -8.14 -8.68 17.97
N ASP A 211 -7.50 -8.21 19.04
CA ASP A 211 -7.83 -6.96 19.70
C ASP A 211 -7.17 -5.75 19.02
N GLY A 212 -7.70 -4.54 19.30
CA GLY A 212 -7.08 -3.28 18.88
C GLY A 212 -7.49 -2.81 17.48
N PHE A 213 -8.59 -3.34 16.96
CA PHE A 213 -9.17 -2.96 15.67
C PHE A 213 -10.55 -2.29 15.83
N ASP A 214 -10.74 -1.56 16.93
CA ASP A 214 -12.02 -0.92 17.26
C ASP A 214 -12.18 0.49 16.68
N TRP A 215 -11.49 0.76 15.59
CA TRP A 215 -11.55 2.04 14.88
C TRP A 215 -12.97 2.31 14.39
N LYS A 216 -13.43 3.51 14.60
CA LYS A 216 -14.76 3.97 14.18
C LYS A 216 -14.72 4.70 12.84
N ASN A 217 -13.57 5.26 12.49
CA ASN A 217 -13.35 6.02 11.27
C ASN A 217 -11.86 6.07 10.91
N SER A 218 -11.55 6.58 9.74
CA SER A 218 -10.17 6.70 9.25
C SER A 218 -9.28 7.64 10.07
N ASN A 219 -9.88 8.57 10.84
CA ASN A 219 -9.11 9.40 11.76
C ASN A 219 -8.48 8.56 12.89
N ASP A 220 -9.21 7.59 13.42
CA ASP A 220 -8.70 6.70 14.48
C ASP A 220 -7.50 5.91 13.98
N VAL A 221 -7.57 5.42 12.75
CA VAL A 221 -6.45 4.75 12.06
C VAL A 221 -5.26 5.72 11.90
N ALA A 222 -5.52 6.96 11.49
CA ALA A 222 -4.49 7.98 11.33
C ALA A 222 -3.84 8.34 12.67
N GLU A 223 -4.61 8.46 13.73
CA GLU A 223 -4.10 8.74 15.09
C GLU A 223 -3.25 7.60 15.64
N GLU A 224 -3.66 6.37 15.42
CA GLU A 224 -2.82 5.21 15.78
C GLU A 224 -1.54 5.21 14.96
N SER A 225 -1.63 5.38 13.65
CA SER A 225 -0.47 5.46 12.76
C SER A 225 0.51 6.58 13.18
N SER A 226 -0.01 7.70 13.68
CA SER A 226 0.82 8.82 14.15
C SER A 226 1.75 8.41 15.29
N ARG A 227 1.25 7.59 16.23
CA ARG A 227 2.07 7.08 17.34
C ARG A 227 3.25 6.25 16.86
N PHE A 228 3.04 5.44 15.83
CA PHE A 228 4.08 4.60 15.26
C PHE A 228 5.06 5.37 14.35
N SER A 229 4.72 6.57 13.92
CA SER A 229 5.61 7.42 13.13
C SER A 229 6.70 8.11 13.94
N ARG A 230 6.56 8.16 15.27
CA ARG A 230 7.42 8.93 16.18
C ARG A 230 8.90 8.61 16.00
N GLY A 231 9.71 9.66 15.94
CA GLY A 231 11.16 9.57 15.78
C GLY A 231 11.63 9.12 14.40
N SER A 232 10.73 8.92 13.45
CA SER A 232 11.08 8.56 12.07
C SER A 232 11.21 9.80 11.19
N ARG A 233 11.84 9.62 10.01
CA ARG A 233 11.86 10.68 8.97
C ARG A 233 10.47 11.09 8.46
N LYS A 234 9.42 10.48 8.96
CA LYS A 234 8.04 10.65 8.54
C LYS A 234 7.15 10.93 9.74
N ASP A 235 7.74 11.36 10.82
CA ASP A 235 7.02 11.67 12.06
C ASP A 235 5.98 12.74 11.81
N PHE A 236 4.75 12.45 12.17
CA PHE A 236 3.63 13.37 12.11
C PHE A 236 2.81 13.38 13.41
N ASN A 237 3.36 12.79 14.46
CA ASN A 237 2.67 12.70 15.74
C ASN A 237 2.36 14.08 16.34
N MET A 238 3.15 15.10 16.03
CA MET A 238 2.90 16.45 16.52
C MET A 238 1.60 17.05 15.98
N ILE A 239 1.14 16.63 14.80
CA ILE A 239 -0.18 17.06 14.28
C ILE A 239 -1.28 16.56 15.22
N LYS A 240 -1.21 15.29 15.67
CA LYS A 240 -2.17 14.74 16.64
C LYS A 240 -2.09 15.48 17.98
N VAL A 241 -0.88 15.76 18.47
CA VAL A 241 -0.70 16.48 19.74
C VAL A 241 -1.33 17.85 19.67
N ALA A 242 -1.08 18.61 18.59
CA ALA A 242 -1.70 19.92 18.38
C ALA A 242 -3.23 19.83 18.27
N ALA A 243 -3.71 18.87 17.48
CA ALA A 243 -5.15 18.63 17.33
C ALA A 243 -5.85 18.42 18.68
N HIS A 244 -5.32 17.54 19.51
CA HIS A 244 -5.91 17.23 20.82
C HIS A 244 -5.84 18.45 21.78
N ARG A 245 -4.81 19.28 21.73
CA ARG A 245 -4.73 20.52 22.51
C ARG A 245 -5.84 21.51 22.14
N GLU A 246 -6.27 21.48 20.88
CA GLU A 246 -7.30 22.36 20.34
C GLU A 246 -8.71 21.72 20.36
N GLY A 247 -8.87 20.52 20.93
CA GLY A 247 -10.13 19.78 20.91
C GLY A 247 -10.55 19.31 19.52
N LYS A 248 -9.60 19.14 18.60
CA LYS A 248 -9.82 18.71 17.22
C LYS A 248 -9.35 17.28 16.98
N THR A 249 -9.83 16.68 15.90
CA THR A 249 -9.26 15.44 15.38
C THR A 249 -7.98 15.72 14.58
N LEU A 250 -7.14 14.69 14.38
CA LEU A 250 -5.95 14.81 13.55
C LEU A 250 -6.30 15.25 12.12
N HIS A 251 -7.38 14.69 11.54
CA HIS A 251 -7.83 15.08 10.21
C HIS A 251 -8.26 16.54 10.14
N GLN A 252 -8.99 17.04 11.14
CA GLN A 252 -9.38 18.46 11.21
C GLN A 252 -8.15 19.36 11.27
N LYS A 253 -7.19 19.04 12.13
CA LYS A 253 -5.94 19.83 12.25
C LYS A 253 -5.11 19.78 10.97
N LEU A 254 -4.99 18.62 10.35
CA LEU A 254 -4.28 18.48 9.08
C LEU A 254 -4.98 19.25 7.95
N GLY A 255 -6.31 19.29 7.97
CA GLY A 255 -7.12 20.02 6.99
C GLY A 255 -6.86 21.54 6.98
N GLU A 256 -6.41 22.13 8.09
CA GLU A 256 -6.08 23.56 8.18
C GLU A 256 -4.93 23.95 7.24
N PHE A 257 -4.05 23.01 6.87
CA PHE A 257 -2.99 23.22 5.89
C PHE A 257 -3.49 23.20 4.42
N GLY A 258 -4.76 22.98 4.21
CA GLY A 258 -5.39 22.99 2.88
C GLY A 258 -4.72 22.03 1.89
N THR A 259 -4.79 22.39 0.61
CA THR A 259 -4.19 21.59 -0.48
C THR A 259 -2.67 21.58 -0.46
N ASN A 260 -2.04 22.52 0.23
CA ASN A 260 -0.58 22.52 0.40
C ASN A 260 -0.12 21.43 1.36
N GLY A 261 -0.93 21.08 2.36
CA GLY A 261 -0.56 20.11 3.37
C GLY A 261 0.70 20.50 4.15
N ILE A 262 1.21 19.58 4.95
CA ILE A 262 2.44 19.76 5.73
C ILE A 262 3.42 18.63 5.47
N GLN A 263 4.70 18.94 5.37
CA GLN A 263 5.73 17.94 5.04
C GLN A 263 6.37 17.35 6.29
N GLY A 264 6.33 16.01 6.42
CA GLY A 264 6.98 15.30 7.52
C GLY A 264 8.52 15.23 7.38
N PRO A 265 9.28 15.13 8.47
CA PRO A 265 8.79 15.13 9.85
C PRO A 265 8.22 16.49 10.26
N VAL A 266 7.19 16.42 11.10
CA VAL A 266 6.50 17.62 11.61
C VAL A 266 6.94 17.86 13.05
N TYR A 267 7.31 19.09 13.33
CA TYR A 267 7.71 19.58 14.64
C TYR A 267 6.67 20.54 15.18
N MET A 268 6.69 20.79 16.46
CA MET A 268 5.88 21.82 17.12
C MET A 268 6.82 22.74 17.85
N GLU A 269 6.69 24.03 17.59
CA GLU A 269 7.43 25.10 18.28
C GLU A 269 6.82 25.37 19.68
N ASP A 270 7.50 26.17 20.49
CA ASP A 270 7.09 26.43 21.88
C ASP A 270 5.74 27.14 21.95
N ASP A 271 5.40 27.93 20.94
CA ASP A 271 4.10 28.61 20.81
C ASP A 271 2.98 27.70 20.31
N GLY A 272 3.29 26.42 20.01
CA GLY A 272 2.33 25.44 19.50
C GLY A 272 2.22 25.39 17.96
N THR A 273 2.96 26.25 17.24
CA THR A 273 2.97 26.27 15.78
C THR A 273 3.54 24.97 15.22
N LEU A 274 2.84 24.36 14.26
CA LEU A 274 3.33 23.18 13.55
C LEU A 274 4.22 23.56 12.37
N VAL A 275 5.43 23.06 12.39
CA VAL A 275 6.44 23.32 11.35
C VAL A 275 6.79 22.02 10.66
N GLY A 276 6.63 21.98 9.34
CA GLY A 276 7.05 20.88 8.49
C GLY A 276 8.49 21.02 8.03
N THR A 277 9.08 19.91 7.63
CA THR A 277 10.41 19.92 7.03
C THR A 277 10.38 20.63 5.69
N LYS A 278 11.38 21.43 5.40
CA LYS A 278 11.58 22.09 4.10
C LYS A 278 11.76 21.04 2.99
N ARG A 279 11.43 21.41 1.77
CA ARG A 279 11.65 20.55 0.60
C ARG A 279 13.13 20.19 0.47
N LEU A 280 13.40 18.99 -0.02
CA LEU A 280 14.76 18.46 -0.11
C LEU A 280 15.68 19.37 -0.95
N HIS A 281 15.16 19.95 -2.03
CA HIS A 281 15.92 20.86 -2.89
C HIS A 281 16.19 22.23 -2.24
N ASP A 282 15.45 22.64 -1.22
CA ASP A 282 15.72 23.87 -0.46
C ASP A 282 16.88 23.66 0.52
N THR A 283 17.17 22.41 0.86
CA THR A 283 18.26 22.03 1.78
C THR A 283 19.54 21.64 1.06
N THR A 284 19.46 21.13 -0.16
CA THR A 284 20.64 20.68 -0.93
C THR A 284 21.48 21.82 -1.50
N ARG A 285 20.99 23.05 -1.51
CA ARG A 285 21.80 24.22 -1.87
C ARG A 285 22.86 24.60 -0.82
N LYS A 286 22.90 23.89 0.30
CA LYS A 286 23.89 24.09 1.37
C LYS A 286 24.84 22.89 1.55
N LEU A 287 24.74 21.91 0.68
CA LEU A 287 25.70 20.84 0.53
C LEU A 287 26.59 21.13 -0.69
#